data_3a0d6af77a569a8407205840dc5c12af
#
_entry.id   3a0d6af77a569a8407205840dc5c12af
#
_cell.length_a   1.000
_cell.length_b   1.000
_cell.length_c   1.000
_cell.angle_alpha   90.00
_cell.angle_beta   90.00
_cell.angle_gamma   90.00
#
_symmetry.space_group_name_H-M   'P 1'
#
loop_
_entity.id
_entity.type
_entity.pdbx_description
1 polymer ?
#
loop_
_entity_poly.entity_id
_entity_poly.type
_entity_poly.pdbx_seq_one_letter_code
_entity_poly.pdbx_strand_id
1 'polypeptide(L)'
;MNRFTKTIALAGLLNATLSISMVQGATTPEFPTRTVRMLVGFPPGAGVDFAARLVAQKLQEEWGQAVIVENRAGAGGNIAADAVAKAAPDGYTMLLTSPGPIVVNQSLMANMPYDPIKDLLPVTSVASGPNILAVRNDLPAKNVKELIALAKASKDQLNYGSSGMGSTPHMAAELFKMMTNVEMVHVPYKGSAEGVTDMIARRLDLMITTMPALMGAVKGGGVRALAVTSLKRNPALPDVPTLNEAGIPGYEFGVWWALFYPANTSALIVDKLHRSVQNMLRTEDVRAKLAAQNVEVAGNASPREFSDFVRKESAQWAKVIQTAGIKAN
;
A
#
# COMPACT_ATOMS: atom_id res chain seq x y z
N MET A 1 55.88 -48.06 -81.09
CA MET A 1 54.77 -49.00 -80.78
C MET A 1 54.00 -48.46 -79.60
N ASN A 2 52.83 -47.92 -79.88
CA ASN A 2 51.56 -47.96 -79.15
C ASN A 2 51.60 -48.01 -77.60
N ARG A 3 50.94 -47.15 -76.80
CA ARG A 3 49.48 -47.00 -76.76
C ARG A 3 49.06 -45.84 -75.92
N PHE A 4 47.98 -45.22 -76.34
CA PHE A 4 47.14 -44.22 -75.64
C PHE A 4 46.66 -44.67 -74.29
N THR A 5 46.63 -43.78 -73.34
CA THR A 5 45.72 -43.87 -72.19
C THR A 5 45.06 -42.52 -71.91
N LYS A 6 43.73 -42.57 -71.98
CA LYS A 6 42.84 -41.41 -71.81
C LYS A 6 42.71 -41.04 -70.34
N THR A 7 42.86 -39.74 -70.09
CA THR A 7 42.56 -39.13 -68.76
C THR A 7 41.09 -38.86 -68.67
N ILE A 8 40.39 -39.47 -67.70
CA ILE A 8 38.99 -39.21 -67.38
C ILE A 8 39.04 -38.19 -66.22
N ALA A 9 38.54 -36.98 -66.50
CA ALA A 9 38.31 -35.94 -65.47
C ALA A 9 37.00 -36.28 -64.74
N LEU A 10 37.09 -36.52 -63.41
CA LEU A 10 35.94 -36.69 -62.51
C LEU A 10 35.63 -35.36 -61.88
N ALA A 11 34.54 -34.75 -62.35
CA ALA A 11 33.98 -33.52 -61.73
C ALA A 11 33.26 -33.86 -60.43
N GLY A 12 33.87 -33.53 -59.31
CA GLY A 12 33.22 -33.62 -57.98
C GLY A 12 32.27 -32.43 -57.77
N LEU A 13 30.98 -32.68 -57.83
CA LEU A 13 29.95 -31.71 -57.35
C LEU A 13 30.01 -31.61 -55.80
N LEU A 14 30.52 -30.50 -55.33
CA LEU A 14 30.49 -30.12 -53.90
C LEU A 14 29.10 -29.56 -53.58
N ASN A 15 28.21 -30.39 -53.03
CA ASN A 15 26.93 -29.95 -52.46
C ASN A 15 27.20 -29.26 -51.11
N ALA A 16 27.33 -27.95 -51.14
CA ALA A 16 27.30 -27.13 -49.94
C ALA A 16 25.84 -27.00 -49.44
N THR A 17 25.44 -27.89 -48.52
CA THR A 17 24.19 -27.75 -47.77
C THR A 17 24.33 -26.59 -46.83
N LEU A 18 23.71 -25.47 -47.20
CA LEU A 18 23.53 -24.29 -46.32
C LEU A 18 22.56 -24.69 -45.20
N SER A 19 23.10 -25.08 -44.04
CA SER A 19 22.29 -25.23 -42.81
C SER A 19 21.87 -23.84 -42.36
N ILE A 20 20.66 -23.41 -42.74
CA ILE A 20 19.99 -22.25 -42.13
C ILE A 20 19.63 -22.64 -40.72
N SER A 21 20.49 -22.31 -39.75
CA SER A 21 20.14 -22.35 -38.34
C SER A 21 19.03 -21.32 -38.13
N MET A 22 17.79 -21.78 -38.09
CA MET A 22 16.70 -20.99 -37.54
C MET A 22 17.06 -20.67 -36.08
N VAL A 23 17.49 -19.46 -35.84
CA VAL A 23 17.51 -18.90 -34.50
C VAL A 23 16.03 -18.82 -34.06
N GLN A 24 15.59 -19.87 -33.39
CA GLN A 24 14.35 -19.85 -32.65
C GLN A 24 14.50 -18.73 -31.63
N GLY A 25 13.98 -17.57 -31.96
CA GLY A 25 13.85 -16.48 -30.99
C GLY A 25 13.14 -17.07 -29.77
N ALA A 26 13.84 -17.14 -28.65
CA ALA A 26 13.24 -17.51 -27.38
C ALA A 26 12.07 -16.55 -27.14
N THR A 27 10.86 -17.00 -27.42
CA THR A 27 9.64 -16.30 -27.04
C THR A 27 9.69 -16.23 -25.54
N THR A 28 9.91 -15.02 -25.01
CA THR A 28 9.80 -14.77 -23.57
C THR A 28 8.45 -15.35 -23.14
N PRO A 29 8.39 -16.26 -22.14
CA PRO A 29 7.13 -16.86 -21.74
C PRO A 29 6.11 -15.76 -21.48
N GLU A 30 4.95 -15.86 -22.11
CA GLU A 30 3.89 -14.86 -21.97
C GLU A 30 3.41 -14.87 -20.51
N PHE A 31 3.88 -13.90 -19.71
CA PHE A 31 3.46 -13.74 -18.32
C PHE A 31 2.21 -12.83 -18.29
N PRO A 32 1.19 -13.17 -17.45
CA PRO A 32 0.98 -14.42 -16.71
C PRO A 32 0.30 -15.50 -17.57
N THR A 33 0.59 -16.79 -17.31
CA THR A 33 -0.05 -17.93 -17.96
C THR A 33 -0.95 -18.73 -17.01
N ARG A 34 -1.04 -18.31 -15.76
CA ARG A 34 -1.87 -18.91 -14.71
C ARG A 34 -2.31 -17.85 -13.71
N THR A 35 -3.18 -18.23 -12.80
CA THR A 35 -3.71 -17.34 -11.75
C THR A 35 -2.60 -16.64 -10.97
N VAL A 36 -2.75 -15.32 -10.81
CA VAL A 36 -1.91 -14.45 -9.99
C VAL A 36 -2.59 -14.21 -8.65
N ARG A 37 -1.84 -14.22 -7.57
CA ARG A 37 -2.33 -13.96 -6.20
C ARG A 37 -1.87 -12.59 -5.73
N MET A 38 -2.82 -11.78 -5.23
CA MET A 38 -2.55 -10.50 -4.62
C MET A 38 -2.87 -10.58 -3.13
N LEU A 39 -1.85 -10.58 -2.28
CA LEU A 39 -2.01 -10.62 -0.82
C LEU A 39 -2.26 -9.22 -0.28
N VAL A 40 -3.18 -9.12 0.69
CA VAL A 40 -3.56 -7.88 1.38
C VAL A 40 -3.52 -8.11 2.88
N GLY A 41 -2.79 -7.26 3.61
CA GLY A 41 -2.55 -7.42 5.06
C GLY A 41 -3.68 -6.95 5.98
N PHE A 42 -4.88 -6.67 5.42
CA PHE A 42 -6.02 -6.12 6.15
C PHE A 42 -7.31 -6.86 5.80
N PRO A 43 -8.37 -6.79 6.65
CA PRO A 43 -9.62 -7.48 6.41
C PRO A 43 -10.32 -7.03 5.11
N PRO A 44 -11.20 -7.87 4.55
CA PRO A 44 -12.10 -7.46 3.48
C PRO A 44 -12.91 -6.20 3.86
N GLY A 45 -13.10 -5.31 2.89
CA GLY A 45 -13.80 -4.03 3.09
C GLY A 45 -12.93 -2.89 3.64
N ALA A 46 -11.67 -3.13 4.00
CA ALA A 46 -10.73 -2.05 4.26
C ALA A 46 -10.43 -1.26 2.97
N GLY A 47 -10.04 0.02 3.09
CA GLY A 47 -9.73 0.84 1.91
C GLY A 47 -8.65 0.24 1.01
N VAL A 48 -7.63 -0.38 1.61
CA VAL A 48 -6.59 -1.11 0.86
C VAL A 48 -7.13 -2.36 0.14
N ASP A 49 -8.12 -3.06 0.71
CA ASP A 49 -8.79 -4.19 0.07
C ASP A 49 -9.62 -3.73 -1.14
N PHE A 50 -10.32 -2.60 -1.01
CA PHE A 50 -11.01 -1.97 -2.13
C PHE A 50 -10.04 -1.68 -3.29
N ALA A 51 -8.89 -1.04 -3.01
CA ALA A 51 -7.88 -0.76 -4.02
C ALA A 51 -7.34 -2.05 -4.67
N ALA A 52 -7.09 -3.09 -3.85
CA ALA A 52 -6.62 -4.39 -4.34
C ALA A 52 -7.62 -5.05 -5.30
N ARG A 53 -8.92 -5.03 -4.97
CA ARG A 53 -9.97 -5.61 -5.84
C ARG A 53 -10.14 -4.81 -7.12
N LEU A 54 -10.04 -3.49 -7.06
CA LEU A 54 -10.06 -2.63 -8.25
C LEU A 54 -8.88 -2.93 -9.18
N VAL A 55 -7.67 -3.02 -8.63
CA VAL A 55 -6.46 -3.39 -9.38
C VAL A 55 -6.58 -4.80 -9.96
N ALA A 56 -6.98 -5.78 -9.14
CA ALA A 56 -7.12 -7.18 -9.55
C ALA A 56 -8.10 -7.33 -10.72
N GLN A 57 -9.26 -6.64 -10.64
CA GLN A 57 -10.24 -6.63 -11.72
C GLN A 57 -9.62 -6.09 -13.02
N LYS A 58 -8.93 -4.95 -12.98
CA LYS A 58 -8.34 -4.32 -14.16
C LYS A 58 -7.19 -5.13 -14.77
N LEU A 59 -6.36 -5.73 -13.91
CA LEU A 59 -5.30 -6.64 -14.37
C LEU A 59 -5.89 -7.90 -15.01
N GLN A 60 -6.97 -8.46 -14.45
CA GLN A 60 -7.66 -9.61 -15.04
C GLN A 60 -8.24 -9.28 -16.41
N GLU A 61 -8.87 -8.09 -16.56
CA GLU A 61 -9.40 -7.60 -17.83
C GLU A 61 -8.30 -7.46 -18.90
N GLU A 62 -7.12 -6.95 -18.52
CA GLU A 62 -5.99 -6.72 -19.42
C GLU A 62 -5.21 -7.99 -19.74
N TRP A 63 -4.93 -8.82 -18.73
CA TRP A 63 -4.02 -9.98 -18.86
C TRP A 63 -4.72 -11.25 -19.30
N GLY A 64 -6.06 -11.32 -19.26
CA GLY A 64 -6.83 -12.53 -19.59
C GLY A 64 -6.62 -13.67 -18.61
N GLN A 65 -6.00 -13.43 -17.45
CA GLN A 65 -5.74 -14.39 -16.40
C GLN A 65 -6.35 -13.93 -15.08
N ALA A 66 -6.83 -14.86 -14.26
CA ALA A 66 -7.41 -14.54 -12.97
C ALA A 66 -6.37 -13.88 -12.04
N VAL A 67 -6.78 -12.78 -11.39
CA VAL A 67 -6.02 -12.12 -10.32
C VAL A 67 -6.86 -12.18 -9.04
N ILE A 68 -6.45 -13.00 -8.08
CA ILE A 68 -7.23 -13.29 -6.87
C ILE A 68 -6.67 -12.50 -5.69
N VAL A 69 -7.54 -11.75 -5.00
CA VAL A 69 -7.20 -11.04 -3.76
C VAL A 69 -7.35 -11.98 -2.58
N GLU A 70 -6.28 -12.15 -1.79
CA GLU A 70 -6.25 -12.92 -0.56
C GLU A 70 -5.98 -12.01 0.64
N ASN A 71 -6.94 -11.92 1.56
CA ASN A 71 -6.78 -11.14 2.79
C ASN A 71 -6.07 -11.98 3.86
N ARG A 72 -4.87 -11.56 4.28
CA ARG A 72 -4.10 -12.13 5.39
C ARG A 72 -3.89 -11.07 6.45
N ALA A 73 -4.97 -10.73 7.14
CA ALA A 73 -4.99 -9.65 8.12
C ALA A 73 -4.22 -10.00 9.39
N GLY A 74 -3.62 -8.97 10.02
CA GLY A 74 -2.99 -9.06 11.32
C GLY A 74 -1.61 -8.41 11.40
N ALA A 75 -1.16 -8.13 12.61
CA ALA A 75 0.11 -7.47 12.92
C ALA A 75 0.35 -6.17 12.10
N GLY A 76 -0.71 -5.33 11.94
CA GLY A 76 -0.61 -4.09 11.17
C GLY A 76 -0.31 -4.29 9.68
N GLY A 77 -0.55 -5.49 9.13
CA GLY A 77 -0.29 -5.86 7.75
C GLY A 77 0.98 -6.69 7.51
N ASN A 78 1.80 -6.89 8.54
CA ASN A 78 3.07 -7.60 8.42
C ASN A 78 2.91 -9.07 8.01
N ILE A 79 1.80 -9.75 8.36
CA ILE A 79 1.57 -11.16 8.01
C ILE A 79 1.54 -11.35 6.48
N ALA A 80 0.85 -10.47 5.76
CA ALA A 80 0.81 -10.54 4.30
C ALA A 80 2.15 -10.15 3.67
N ALA A 81 2.82 -9.12 4.21
CA ALA A 81 4.11 -8.67 3.72
C ALA A 81 5.20 -9.73 3.88
N ASP A 82 5.26 -10.39 5.05
CA ASP A 82 6.17 -11.52 5.30
C ASP A 82 5.93 -12.69 4.35
N ALA A 83 4.65 -13.03 4.11
CA ALA A 83 4.30 -14.09 3.19
C ALA A 83 4.73 -13.81 1.74
N VAL A 84 4.68 -12.54 1.30
CA VAL A 84 5.16 -12.14 -0.03
C VAL A 84 6.67 -12.06 -0.07
N ALA A 85 7.32 -11.51 0.95
CA ALA A 85 8.78 -11.45 1.04
C ALA A 85 9.44 -12.83 0.88
N LYS A 86 8.77 -13.89 1.36
CA LYS A 86 9.21 -15.29 1.27
C LYS A 86 8.66 -16.07 0.07
N ALA A 87 7.86 -15.44 -0.78
CA ALA A 87 7.31 -16.10 -1.96
C ALA A 87 8.34 -16.22 -3.08
N ALA A 88 8.09 -17.15 -4.03
CA ALA A 88 8.91 -17.24 -5.22
C ALA A 88 8.87 -15.94 -6.05
N PRO A 89 10.00 -15.46 -6.59
CA PRO A 89 10.07 -14.24 -7.37
C PRO A 89 9.66 -14.43 -8.84
N ASP A 90 8.61 -15.21 -9.06
CA ASP A 90 8.12 -15.61 -10.38
C ASP A 90 6.99 -14.72 -10.92
N GLY A 91 6.59 -13.68 -10.13
CA GLY A 91 5.54 -12.74 -10.48
C GLY A 91 4.11 -13.18 -10.15
N TYR A 92 3.90 -14.42 -9.70
CA TYR A 92 2.56 -14.95 -9.43
C TYR A 92 2.05 -14.69 -8.00
N THR A 93 2.88 -14.08 -7.16
CA THR A 93 2.47 -13.59 -5.84
C THR A 93 2.93 -12.15 -5.68
N MET A 94 2.00 -11.23 -5.43
CA MET A 94 2.28 -9.83 -5.18
C MET A 94 1.60 -9.36 -3.91
N LEU A 95 2.07 -8.25 -3.36
CA LEU A 95 1.51 -7.58 -2.20
C LEU A 95 0.88 -6.26 -2.63
N LEU A 96 -0.34 -5.98 -2.15
CA LEU A 96 -0.85 -4.61 -2.10
C LEU A 96 -1.02 -4.22 -0.63
N THR A 97 -0.35 -3.15 -0.22
CA THR A 97 -0.25 -2.78 1.19
C THR A 97 -0.17 -1.27 1.41
N SER A 98 -0.05 -0.86 2.67
CA SER A 98 0.06 0.51 3.18
C SER A 98 1.44 0.78 3.81
N PRO A 99 1.76 2.02 4.23
CA PRO A 99 3.08 2.39 4.79
C PRO A 99 3.59 1.50 5.92
N GLY A 100 2.72 1.07 6.84
CA GLY A 100 3.13 0.37 8.06
C GLY A 100 4.14 -0.75 7.84
N PRO A 101 3.79 -1.82 7.09
CA PRO A 101 4.67 -2.96 6.83
C PRO A 101 5.94 -2.63 6.06
N ILE A 102 6.00 -1.48 5.38
CA ILE A 102 7.07 -1.15 4.44
C ILE A 102 8.05 -0.13 5.02
N VAL A 103 7.55 0.97 5.60
CA VAL A 103 8.40 2.09 5.99
C VAL A 103 8.40 2.40 7.49
N VAL A 104 7.49 1.80 8.27
CA VAL A 104 7.32 2.09 9.70
C VAL A 104 7.87 0.96 10.57
N ASN A 105 7.39 -0.26 10.35
CA ASN A 105 7.52 -1.35 11.32
C ASN A 105 8.95 -1.82 11.52
N GLN A 106 9.83 -1.67 10.54
CA GLN A 106 11.24 -1.99 10.69
C GLN A 106 11.94 -1.11 11.73
N SER A 107 11.45 0.12 11.98
CA SER A 107 12.00 1.01 13.01
C SER A 107 11.25 0.91 14.34
N LEU A 108 10.03 0.37 14.32
CA LEU A 108 9.17 0.23 15.49
C LEU A 108 9.35 -1.13 16.20
N MET A 109 9.59 -2.21 15.46
CA MET A 109 9.60 -3.57 15.94
C MET A 109 11.05 -4.09 16.05
N ALA A 110 11.43 -4.61 17.20
CA ALA A 110 12.77 -5.16 17.42
C ALA A 110 13.06 -6.41 16.55
N ASN A 111 12.03 -7.21 16.26
CA ASN A 111 12.15 -8.48 15.54
C ASN A 111 11.15 -8.51 14.38
N MET A 112 11.54 -7.94 13.23
CA MET A 112 10.79 -8.06 11.98
C MET A 112 11.12 -9.41 11.33
N PRO A 113 10.12 -10.18 10.87
CA PRO A 113 10.36 -11.47 10.19
C PRO A 113 10.86 -11.34 8.75
N TYR A 114 10.93 -10.14 8.21
CA TYR A 114 11.45 -9.77 6.88
C TYR A 114 12.09 -8.38 6.93
N ASP A 115 12.94 -8.08 5.95
CA ASP A 115 13.49 -6.73 5.70
C ASP A 115 12.72 -6.10 4.53
N PRO A 116 11.84 -5.11 4.77
CA PRO A 116 10.99 -4.56 3.71
C PRO A 116 11.77 -3.91 2.57
N ILE A 117 13.01 -3.46 2.81
CA ILE A 117 13.85 -2.80 1.80
C ILE A 117 14.65 -3.81 0.97
N LYS A 118 15.00 -4.98 1.56
CA LYS A 118 15.78 -6.03 0.88
C LYS A 118 14.91 -7.13 0.27
N ASP A 119 13.82 -7.50 0.97
CA ASP A 119 13.03 -8.69 0.63
C ASP A 119 11.81 -8.36 -0.24
N LEU A 120 11.45 -7.07 -0.35
CA LEU A 120 10.33 -6.60 -1.18
C LEU A 120 10.81 -5.60 -2.24
N LEU A 121 10.31 -5.78 -3.46
CA LEU A 121 10.61 -4.91 -4.60
C LEU A 121 9.41 -3.98 -4.86
N PRO A 122 9.56 -2.66 -4.63
CA PRO A 122 8.50 -1.69 -4.92
C PRO A 122 8.20 -1.60 -6.42
N VAL A 123 6.92 -1.61 -6.79
CA VAL A 123 6.49 -1.49 -8.20
C VAL A 123 5.88 -0.13 -8.47
N THR A 124 4.81 0.23 -7.78
CA THR A 124 4.15 1.54 -7.94
C THR A 124 3.11 1.76 -6.86
N SER A 125 2.82 3.03 -6.52
CA SER A 125 1.64 3.41 -5.77
C SER A 125 0.39 3.37 -6.65
N VAL A 126 -0.76 3.15 -6.01
CA VAL A 126 -2.09 3.06 -6.66
C VAL A 126 -2.96 4.24 -6.27
N ALA A 127 -3.07 4.48 -4.97
CA ALA A 127 -3.88 5.56 -4.42
C ALA A 127 -3.24 6.13 -3.16
N SER A 128 -3.59 7.39 -2.85
CA SER A 128 -3.20 8.06 -1.63
C SER A 128 -4.34 8.94 -1.12
N GLY A 129 -4.29 9.30 0.15
CA GLY A 129 -5.29 10.19 0.72
C GLY A 129 -5.03 10.53 2.18
N PRO A 130 -5.78 11.51 2.71
CA PRO A 130 -5.69 11.88 4.11
C PRO A 130 -6.40 10.87 5.01
N ASN A 131 -6.16 11.03 6.30
CA ASN A 131 -6.97 10.43 7.35
C ASN A 131 -7.97 11.45 7.91
N ILE A 132 -8.96 10.96 8.67
CA ILE A 132 -9.88 11.77 9.47
C ILE A 132 -9.59 11.49 10.94
N LEU A 133 -9.49 12.54 11.74
CA LEU A 133 -9.65 12.47 13.19
C LEU A 133 -11.14 12.54 13.50
N ALA A 134 -11.67 11.44 14.02
CA ALA A 134 -13.06 11.36 14.47
C ALA A 134 -13.15 10.87 15.91
N VAL A 135 -14.22 11.29 16.59
CA VAL A 135 -14.54 10.93 17.97
C VAL A 135 -15.95 10.35 18.06
N ARG A 136 -16.23 9.57 19.11
CA ARG A 136 -17.62 9.17 19.43
C ARG A 136 -18.50 10.39 19.71
N ASN A 137 -19.77 10.33 19.36
CA ASN A 137 -20.64 11.52 19.34
C ASN A 137 -20.92 12.15 20.70
N ASP A 138 -20.91 11.36 21.76
CA ASP A 138 -21.15 11.81 23.13
C ASP A 138 -19.88 12.28 23.86
N LEU A 139 -18.70 12.20 23.20
CA LEU A 139 -17.48 12.77 23.77
C LEU A 139 -17.65 14.31 23.88
N PRO A 140 -17.36 14.92 25.05
CA PRO A 140 -17.52 16.37 25.27
C PRO A 140 -16.37 17.16 24.62
N ALA A 141 -16.12 16.93 23.31
CA ALA A 141 -15.18 17.63 22.48
C ALA A 141 -15.76 17.86 21.09
N LYS A 142 -16.01 19.11 20.72
CA LYS A 142 -16.63 19.51 19.44
C LYS A 142 -15.60 19.92 18.38
N ASN A 143 -14.37 20.11 18.78
CA ASN A 143 -13.24 20.51 17.94
C ASN A 143 -11.93 19.97 18.52
N VAL A 144 -10.85 20.11 17.76
CA VAL A 144 -9.51 19.61 18.14
C VAL A 144 -8.99 20.23 19.43
N LYS A 145 -9.22 21.53 19.63
CA LYS A 145 -8.78 22.23 20.84
C LYS A 145 -9.45 21.67 22.10
N GLU A 146 -10.76 21.43 22.02
CA GLU A 146 -11.52 20.80 23.12
C GLU A 146 -11.09 19.37 23.37
N LEU A 147 -10.78 18.60 22.31
CA LEU A 147 -10.24 17.23 22.44
C LEU A 147 -8.89 17.23 23.18
N ILE A 148 -7.98 18.13 22.81
CA ILE A 148 -6.67 18.27 23.48
C ILE A 148 -6.85 18.66 24.94
N ALA A 149 -7.74 19.63 25.24
CA ALA A 149 -8.04 20.05 26.61
C ALA A 149 -8.63 18.89 27.44
N LEU A 150 -9.57 18.14 26.85
CA LEU A 150 -10.16 16.97 27.48
C LEU A 150 -9.11 15.89 27.76
N ALA A 151 -8.27 15.55 26.79
CA ALA A 151 -7.22 14.55 26.96
C ALA A 151 -6.21 14.92 28.07
N LYS A 152 -5.88 16.22 28.21
CA LYS A 152 -5.00 16.72 29.25
C LYS A 152 -5.65 16.75 30.65
N ALA A 153 -6.96 16.95 30.72
CA ALA A 153 -7.70 17.06 31.99
C ALA A 153 -8.21 15.69 32.50
N SER A 154 -8.35 14.70 31.64
CA SER A 154 -8.90 13.39 31.99
C SER A 154 -7.96 12.64 32.90
N LYS A 155 -8.48 12.17 34.05
CA LYS A 155 -7.76 11.22 34.92
C LYS A 155 -7.64 9.84 34.25
N ASP A 156 -8.71 9.41 33.59
CA ASP A 156 -8.71 8.22 32.74
C ASP A 156 -8.33 8.65 31.32
N GLN A 157 -7.23 8.12 30.83
CA GLN A 157 -6.75 8.46 29.48
C GLN A 157 -7.77 8.07 28.42
N LEU A 158 -7.90 8.88 27.36
CA LEU A 158 -8.75 8.56 26.22
C LEU A 158 -8.16 7.34 25.47
N ASN A 159 -9.07 6.48 25.01
CA ASN A 159 -8.71 5.31 24.20
C ASN A 159 -8.76 5.66 22.72
N TYR A 160 -7.67 5.41 21.98
CA TYR A 160 -7.69 5.54 20.53
C TYR A 160 -7.51 4.20 19.83
N GLY A 161 -8.25 4.02 18.73
CA GLY A 161 -8.22 2.79 17.94
C GLY A 161 -7.26 2.84 16.76
N SER A 162 -6.73 1.68 16.37
CA SER A 162 -5.96 1.52 15.14
C SER A 162 -6.25 0.17 14.46
N SER A 163 -5.75 -0.02 13.25
CA SER A 163 -5.76 -1.32 12.56
C SER A 163 -4.52 -2.17 12.88
N GLY A 164 -4.03 -2.06 14.13
CA GLY A 164 -2.89 -2.80 14.66
C GLY A 164 -1.64 -1.94 14.84
N MET A 165 -0.72 -2.47 15.62
CA MET A 165 0.57 -1.84 15.89
C MET A 165 1.32 -1.49 14.59
N GLY A 166 1.88 -0.28 14.51
CA GLY A 166 2.62 0.20 13.35
C GLY A 166 1.79 0.47 12.10
N SER A 167 0.46 0.28 12.16
CA SER A 167 -0.43 0.66 11.05
C SER A 167 -0.51 2.18 10.89
N THR A 168 -0.98 2.64 9.73
CA THR A 168 -1.17 4.06 9.44
C THR A 168 -2.01 4.77 10.51
N PRO A 169 -3.17 4.25 10.97
CA PRO A 169 -3.94 4.85 12.07
C PRO A 169 -3.18 4.94 13.39
N HIS A 170 -2.38 3.93 13.73
CA HIS A 170 -1.54 3.96 14.92
C HIS A 170 -0.55 5.12 14.87
N MET A 171 0.21 5.20 13.78
CA MET A 171 1.23 6.24 13.61
C MET A 171 0.65 7.65 13.53
N ALA A 172 -0.53 7.81 12.92
CA ALA A 172 -1.24 9.09 12.91
C ALA A 172 -1.59 9.55 14.33
N ALA A 173 -2.08 8.64 15.18
CA ALA A 173 -2.39 8.95 16.57
C ALA A 173 -1.13 9.23 17.41
N GLU A 174 -0.05 8.48 17.22
CA GLU A 174 1.22 8.73 17.91
C GLU A 174 1.83 10.07 17.51
N LEU A 175 1.77 10.45 16.23
CA LEU A 175 2.16 11.79 15.78
C LEU A 175 1.30 12.89 16.44
N PHE A 176 -0.01 12.66 16.56
CA PHE A 176 -0.92 13.58 17.26
C PHE A 176 -0.55 13.72 18.72
N LYS A 177 -0.32 12.61 19.45
CA LYS A 177 0.14 12.62 20.85
C LYS A 177 1.43 13.44 21.00
N MET A 178 2.43 13.15 20.17
CA MET A 178 3.72 13.85 20.20
C MET A 178 3.57 15.36 20.00
N MET A 179 2.82 15.77 18.97
CA MET A 179 2.70 17.19 18.63
C MET A 179 1.82 17.98 19.60
N THR A 180 0.92 17.33 20.32
CA THR A 180 -0.01 17.98 21.25
C THR A 180 0.35 17.78 22.73
N ASN A 181 1.33 16.93 23.00
CA ASN A 181 1.73 16.51 24.34
C ASN A 181 0.53 16.04 25.18
N VAL A 182 -0.23 15.08 24.59
CA VAL A 182 -1.35 14.38 25.26
C VAL A 182 -1.02 12.90 25.40
N GLU A 183 -1.52 12.27 26.45
CA GLU A 183 -1.45 10.84 26.63
C GLU A 183 -2.78 10.18 26.28
N MET A 184 -2.70 9.06 25.54
CA MET A 184 -3.87 8.26 25.14
C MET A 184 -3.48 6.78 25.11
N VAL A 185 -4.43 5.91 25.42
CA VAL A 185 -4.24 4.43 25.43
C VAL A 185 -4.55 3.86 24.04
N HIS A 186 -3.63 3.07 23.51
CA HIS A 186 -3.80 2.40 22.23
C HIS A 186 -4.65 1.13 22.34
N VAL A 187 -5.68 1.01 21.50
CA VAL A 187 -6.52 -0.18 21.35
C VAL A 187 -6.34 -0.73 19.93
N PRO A 188 -5.56 -1.79 19.73
CA PRO A 188 -5.33 -2.37 18.41
C PRO A 188 -6.49 -3.29 17.98
N TYR A 189 -6.97 -3.12 16.75
CA TYR A 189 -7.92 -3.98 16.05
C TYR A 189 -7.25 -4.68 14.86
N LYS A 190 -7.89 -5.68 14.27
CA LYS A 190 -7.42 -6.30 13.01
C LYS A 190 -7.63 -5.38 11.80
N GLY A 191 -8.63 -4.48 11.89
CA GLY A 191 -8.95 -3.50 10.86
C GLY A 191 -9.70 -2.30 11.43
N SER A 192 -9.71 -1.17 10.71
CA SER A 192 -10.35 0.06 11.19
C SER A 192 -11.87 -0.07 11.37
N ALA A 193 -12.54 -0.94 10.63
CA ALA A 193 -14.00 -1.11 10.72
C ALA A 193 -14.47 -1.58 12.11
N GLU A 194 -13.70 -2.46 12.74
CA GLU A 194 -13.98 -2.93 14.12
C GLU A 194 -13.91 -1.76 15.11
N GLY A 195 -12.86 -0.94 15.04
CA GLY A 195 -12.71 0.24 15.88
C GLY A 195 -13.79 1.30 15.63
N VAL A 196 -14.21 1.50 14.39
CA VAL A 196 -15.33 2.41 14.05
C VAL A 196 -16.64 1.90 14.68
N THR A 197 -16.88 0.59 14.63
CA THR A 197 -18.04 -0.03 15.29
C THR A 197 -18.02 0.21 16.80
N ASP A 198 -16.86 0.08 17.44
CA ASP A 198 -16.68 0.32 18.87
C ASP A 198 -16.81 1.81 19.23
N MET A 199 -16.39 2.72 18.35
CA MET A 199 -16.64 4.16 18.50
C MET A 199 -18.14 4.50 18.48
N ILE A 200 -18.88 3.93 17.52
CA ILE A 200 -20.34 4.10 17.43
C ILE A 200 -21.02 3.52 18.70
N ALA A 201 -20.54 2.39 19.19
CA ALA A 201 -21.00 1.74 20.41
C ALA A 201 -20.49 2.39 21.72
N ARG A 202 -19.75 3.51 21.64
CA ARG A 202 -19.18 4.27 22.77
C ARG A 202 -18.13 3.52 23.60
N ARG A 203 -17.55 2.45 23.04
CA ARG A 203 -16.47 1.67 23.69
C ARG A 203 -15.06 2.18 23.37
N LEU A 204 -14.96 3.03 22.35
CA LEU A 204 -13.72 3.66 21.92
C LEU A 204 -13.95 5.17 21.77
N ASP A 205 -12.98 6.01 22.19
CA ASP A 205 -13.16 7.46 22.22
C ASP A 205 -12.90 8.10 20.87
N LEU A 206 -11.81 7.69 20.18
CA LEU A 206 -11.40 8.32 18.92
C LEU A 206 -10.60 7.39 18.01
N MET A 207 -10.52 7.77 16.75
CA MET A 207 -9.61 7.22 15.76
C MET A 207 -9.08 8.31 14.83
N ILE A 208 -7.83 8.15 14.37
CA ILE A 208 -7.29 8.87 13.22
C ILE A 208 -7.04 7.83 12.14
N THR A 209 -7.99 7.67 11.21
CA THR A 209 -7.93 6.60 10.21
C THR A 209 -8.38 7.07 8.84
N THR A 210 -8.26 6.21 7.84
CA THR A 210 -8.47 6.53 6.43
C THR A 210 -9.88 7.01 6.12
N MET A 211 -10.03 7.89 5.14
CA MET A 211 -11.32 8.39 4.67
C MET A 211 -12.32 7.25 4.37
N PRO A 212 -11.97 6.21 3.62
CA PRO A 212 -12.91 5.12 3.33
C PRO A 212 -13.45 4.43 4.59
N ALA A 213 -12.65 4.32 5.64
CA ALA A 213 -13.06 3.64 6.87
C ALA A 213 -14.10 4.45 7.69
N LEU A 214 -14.02 5.79 7.66
CA LEU A 214 -14.81 6.66 8.53
C LEU A 214 -15.97 7.37 7.83
N MET A 215 -15.90 7.59 6.51
CA MET A 215 -16.89 8.44 5.80
C MET A 215 -18.33 7.97 5.96
N GLY A 216 -18.58 6.67 5.96
CA GLY A 216 -19.92 6.12 6.19
C GLY A 216 -20.47 6.50 7.57
N ALA A 217 -19.67 6.33 8.61
CA ALA A 217 -20.03 6.65 9.99
C ALA A 217 -20.17 8.16 10.22
N VAL A 218 -19.30 8.98 9.60
CA VAL A 218 -19.37 10.45 9.67
C VAL A 218 -20.64 10.95 8.98
N LYS A 219 -20.92 10.55 7.74
CA LYS A 219 -22.12 10.95 7.00
C LYS A 219 -23.41 10.45 7.63
N GLY A 220 -23.38 9.26 8.22
CA GLY A 220 -24.51 8.68 8.95
C GLY A 220 -24.71 9.25 10.36
N GLY A 221 -23.86 10.18 10.82
CA GLY A 221 -23.95 10.78 12.15
C GLY A 221 -23.60 9.81 13.30
N GLY A 222 -22.96 8.68 13.01
CA GLY A 222 -22.53 7.71 14.02
C GLY A 222 -21.29 8.15 14.81
N VAL A 223 -20.44 8.98 14.20
CA VAL A 223 -19.26 9.56 14.80
C VAL A 223 -19.09 11.03 14.34
N ARG A 224 -18.33 11.81 15.08
CA ARG A 224 -18.05 13.21 14.74
C ARG A 224 -16.65 13.37 14.19
N ALA A 225 -16.52 13.90 12.95
CA ALA A 225 -15.24 14.31 12.40
C ALA A 225 -14.81 15.65 13.02
N LEU A 226 -13.58 15.73 13.51
CA LEU A 226 -13.01 16.95 14.08
C LEU A 226 -11.99 17.62 13.16
N ALA A 227 -11.23 16.84 12.39
CA ALA A 227 -10.25 17.38 11.45
C ALA A 227 -9.86 16.33 10.40
N VAL A 228 -9.27 16.80 9.29
CA VAL A 228 -8.52 15.96 8.33
C VAL A 228 -7.02 16.17 8.50
N THR A 229 -6.24 15.18 8.11
CA THR A 229 -4.77 15.18 8.33
C THR A 229 -3.97 15.78 7.19
N SER A 230 -4.61 16.16 6.10
CA SER A 230 -4.00 16.87 4.96
C SER A 230 -3.75 18.35 5.27
N LEU A 231 -2.85 19.00 4.53
CA LEU A 231 -2.62 20.46 4.62
C LEU A 231 -3.77 21.27 4.04
N LYS A 232 -4.61 20.67 3.19
CA LYS A 232 -5.81 21.31 2.62
C LYS A 232 -7.04 20.54 3.06
N ARG A 233 -8.18 21.26 3.23
CA ARG A 233 -9.47 20.62 3.52
C ARG A 233 -9.86 19.65 2.42
N ASN A 234 -10.53 18.58 2.81
CA ASN A 234 -11.04 17.61 1.83
C ASN A 234 -12.37 18.11 1.25
N PRO A 235 -12.56 18.11 -0.09
CA PRO A 235 -13.79 18.55 -0.72
C PRO A 235 -15.05 17.78 -0.29
N ALA A 236 -14.91 16.54 0.16
CA ALA A 236 -16.03 15.74 0.67
C ALA A 236 -16.46 16.12 2.09
N LEU A 237 -15.65 16.93 2.80
CA LEU A 237 -15.87 17.43 4.17
C LEU A 237 -15.42 18.88 4.26
N PRO A 238 -16.04 19.83 3.50
CA PRO A 238 -15.54 21.21 3.36
C PRO A 238 -15.58 21.98 4.69
N ASP A 239 -16.49 21.63 5.61
CA ASP A 239 -16.63 22.27 6.92
C ASP A 239 -15.66 21.72 7.97
N VAL A 240 -15.01 20.57 7.70
CA VAL A 240 -14.06 19.95 8.62
C VAL A 240 -12.66 20.56 8.38
N PRO A 241 -12.06 21.22 9.38
CA PRO A 241 -10.75 21.84 9.23
C PRO A 241 -9.65 20.81 9.09
N THR A 242 -8.47 21.24 8.66
CA THR A 242 -7.25 20.44 8.79
C THR A 242 -6.73 20.51 10.23
N LEU A 243 -5.93 19.53 10.66
CA LEU A 243 -5.25 19.59 11.96
C LEU A 243 -4.32 20.81 12.04
N ASN A 244 -3.72 21.20 10.91
CA ASN A 244 -2.91 22.42 10.84
C ASN A 244 -3.73 23.70 11.12
N GLU A 245 -4.92 23.84 10.50
CA GLU A 245 -5.87 24.94 10.78
C GLU A 245 -6.41 24.90 12.21
N ALA A 246 -6.56 23.70 12.76
CA ALA A 246 -7.11 23.48 14.10
C ALA A 246 -6.11 23.73 15.25
N GLY A 247 -4.90 24.22 14.94
CA GLY A 247 -3.91 24.64 15.93
C GLY A 247 -2.77 23.64 16.18
N ILE A 248 -2.55 22.71 15.26
CA ILE A 248 -1.38 21.81 15.27
C ILE A 248 -0.55 22.10 14.01
N PRO A 249 0.24 23.18 14.00
CA PRO A 249 0.97 23.61 12.81
C PRO A 249 2.00 22.57 12.37
N GLY A 250 2.02 22.28 11.07
CA GLY A 250 2.91 21.29 10.48
C GLY A 250 2.44 19.84 10.63
N TYR A 251 1.26 19.58 11.20
CA TYR A 251 0.69 18.25 11.16
C TYR A 251 0.26 17.92 9.73
N GLU A 252 0.93 16.96 9.14
CA GLU A 252 0.58 16.36 7.85
C GLU A 252 0.77 14.86 7.94
N PHE A 253 -0.26 14.11 7.58
CA PHE A 253 -0.21 12.66 7.59
C PHE A 253 -1.16 12.08 6.55
N GLY A 254 -0.66 11.16 5.74
CA GLY A 254 -1.46 10.48 4.72
C GLY A 254 -1.26 8.98 4.72
N VAL A 255 -2.09 8.32 3.95
CA VAL A 255 -1.92 6.93 3.59
C VAL A 255 -1.65 6.83 2.11
N TRP A 256 -0.86 5.85 1.71
CA TRP A 256 -0.75 5.39 0.33
C TRP A 256 -0.97 3.88 0.28
N TRP A 257 -1.45 3.39 -0.85
CA TRP A 257 -1.56 1.97 -1.14
C TRP A 257 -0.75 1.66 -2.37
N ALA A 258 0.09 0.64 -2.29
CA ALA A 258 1.06 0.35 -3.32
C ALA A 258 1.33 -1.14 -3.49
N LEU A 259 1.86 -1.46 -4.65
CA LEU A 259 2.18 -2.81 -5.10
C LEU A 259 3.66 -3.12 -4.94
N PHE A 260 3.92 -4.34 -4.48
CA PHE A 260 5.25 -4.88 -4.29
C PHE A 260 5.31 -6.33 -4.80
N TYR A 261 6.47 -6.72 -5.26
CA TYR A 261 6.82 -8.11 -5.51
C TYR A 261 7.86 -8.60 -4.49
N PRO A 262 8.10 -9.93 -4.39
CA PRO A 262 9.31 -10.45 -3.76
C PRO A 262 10.56 -9.87 -4.40
N ALA A 263 11.63 -9.70 -3.63
CA ALA A 263 12.93 -9.35 -4.18
C ALA A 263 13.35 -10.33 -5.29
N ASN A 264 14.19 -9.86 -6.22
CA ASN A 264 14.67 -10.63 -7.37
C ASN A 264 13.60 -11.02 -8.42
N THR A 265 12.38 -10.50 -8.32
CA THR A 265 11.41 -10.62 -9.42
C THR A 265 11.97 -9.96 -10.68
N SER A 266 11.85 -10.63 -11.82
CA SER A 266 12.38 -10.16 -13.11
C SER A 266 11.88 -8.74 -13.45
N ALA A 267 12.80 -7.90 -13.95
CA ALA A 267 12.46 -6.54 -14.38
C ALA A 267 11.33 -6.51 -15.43
N LEU A 268 11.28 -7.50 -16.32
CA LEU A 268 10.20 -7.59 -17.33
C LEU A 268 8.82 -7.77 -16.70
N ILE A 269 8.73 -8.54 -15.61
CA ILE A 269 7.49 -8.75 -14.87
C ILE A 269 7.11 -7.48 -14.10
N VAL A 270 8.08 -6.84 -13.44
CA VAL A 270 7.89 -5.58 -12.72
C VAL A 270 7.40 -4.48 -13.66
N ASP A 271 8.06 -4.32 -14.82
CA ASP A 271 7.71 -3.31 -15.81
C ASP A 271 6.33 -3.58 -16.45
N LYS A 272 5.95 -4.86 -16.63
CA LYS A 272 4.61 -5.20 -17.09
C LYS A 272 3.55 -4.76 -16.09
N LEU A 273 3.69 -5.13 -14.81
CA LEU A 273 2.76 -4.71 -13.77
C LEU A 273 2.70 -3.19 -13.65
N HIS A 274 3.85 -2.52 -13.63
CA HIS A 274 3.92 -1.06 -13.57
C HIS A 274 3.12 -0.42 -14.71
N ARG A 275 3.36 -0.82 -15.97
CA ARG A 275 2.64 -0.30 -17.15
C ARG A 275 1.14 -0.54 -17.06
N SER A 276 0.72 -1.76 -16.73
CA SER A 276 -0.70 -2.10 -16.57
C SER A 276 -1.38 -1.21 -15.53
N VAL A 277 -0.73 -1.01 -14.38
CA VAL A 277 -1.25 -0.14 -13.32
C VAL A 277 -1.29 1.32 -13.77
N GLN A 278 -0.23 1.84 -14.41
CA GLN A 278 -0.25 3.22 -14.93
C GLN A 278 -1.35 3.44 -15.97
N ASN A 279 -1.60 2.46 -16.83
CA ASN A 279 -2.66 2.54 -17.84
C ASN A 279 -4.05 2.60 -17.17
N MET A 280 -4.33 1.70 -16.21
CA MET A 280 -5.62 1.71 -15.53
C MET A 280 -5.86 3.00 -14.73
N LEU A 281 -4.82 3.56 -14.08
CA LEU A 281 -4.94 4.80 -13.29
C LEU A 281 -5.27 6.03 -14.15
N ARG A 282 -5.05 5.97 -15.45
CA ARG A 282 -5.42 7.05 -16.40
C ARG A 282 -6.89 7.00 -16.82
N THR A 283 -7.56 5.87 -16.61
CA THR A 283 -8.97 5.71 -17.01
C THR A 283 -9.91 6.46 -16.09
N GLU A 284 -10.96 7.06 -16.66
CA GLU A 284 -11.94 7.82 -15.88
C GLU A 284 -12.71 6.93 -14.88
N ASP A 285 -13.04 5.69 -15.28
CA ASP A 285 -13.70 4.71 -14.41
C ASP A 285 -12.91 4.46 -13.11
N VAL A 286 -11.60 4.23 -13.22
CA VAL A 286 -10.74 3.99 -12.04
C VAL A 286 -10.62 5.26 -11.19
N ARG A 287 -10.44 6.42 -11.82
CA ARG A 287 -10.37 7.71 -11.12
C ARG A 287 -11.66 8.00 -10.35
N ALA A 288 -12.81 7.81 -11.00
CA ALA A 288 -14.11 8.01 -10.38
C ALA A 288 -14.33 7.06 -9.18
N LYS A 289 -13.96 5.78 -9.32
CA LYS A 289 -14.05 4.80 -8.23
C LYS A 289 -13.17 5.15 -7.04
N LEU A 290 -11.95 5.61 -7.27
CA LEU A 290 -11.04 6.05 -6.20
C LEU A 290 -11.56 7.34 -5.54
N ALA A 291 -11.99 8.33 -6.33
CA ALA A 291 -12.57 9.57 -5.82
C ALA A 291 -13.83 9.32 -4.97
N ALA A 292 -14.68 8.35 -5.34
CA ALA A 292 -15.85 7.95 -4.55
C ALA A 292 -15.45 7.40 -3.16
N GLN A 293 -14.23 6.91 -3.00
CA GLN A 293 -13.65 6.50 -1.72
C GLN A 293 -12.90 7.64 -1.02
N ASN A 294 -12.94 8.85 -1.56
CA ASN A 294 -12.22 10.03 -1.07
C ASN A 294 -10.70 9.83 -0.98
N VAL A 295 -10.15 9.09 -1.93
CA VAL A 295 -8.72 8.94 -2.16
C VAL A 295 -8.37 9.38 -3.57
N GLU A 296 -7.15 9.85 -3.74
CA GLU A 296 -6.64 10.35 -5.00
C GLU A 296 -5.84 9.26 -5.71
N VAL A 297 -5.81 9.33 -7.03
CA VAL A 297 -4.90 8.52 -7.82
C VAL A 297 -3.47 8.88 -7.44
N ALA A 298 -2.70 7.89 -7.06
CA ALA A 298 -1.26 7.99 -6.93
C ALA A 298 -0.62 7.15 -8.03
N GLY A 299 0.55 7.52 -8.46
CA GLY A 299 1.29 6.80 -9.47
C GLY A 299 2.72 7.31 -9.46
N ASN A 300 3.63 6.52 -9.98
CA ASN A 300 5.03 6.90 -10.07
C ASN A 300 5.49 6.70 -11.51
N ALA A 301 6.34 7.59 -12.01
CA ALA A 301 6.82 7.52 -13.39
C ALA A 301 7.61 6.24 -13.68
N SER A 302 8.21 5.63 -12.64
CA SER A 302 8.94 4.37 -12.74
C SER A 302 8.98 3.62 -11.41
N PRO A 303 9.24 2.29 -11.40
CA PRO A 303 9.49 1.53 -10.18
C PRO A 303 10.68 2.06 -9.37
N ARG A 304 11.68 2.63 -10.05
CA ARG A 304 12.84 3.26 -9.40
C ARG A 304 12.42 4.49 -8.59
N GLU A 305 11.64 5.39 -9.17
CA GLU A 305 11.13 6.56 -8.47
C GLU A 305 10.35 6.16 -7.21
N PHE A 306 9.50 5.13 -7.32
CA PHE A 306 8.77 4.64 -6.16
C PHE A 306 9.70 3.99 -5.11
N SER A 307 10.73 3.28 -5.54
CA SER A 307 11.75 2.73 -4.63
C SER A 307 12.50 3.83 -3.86
N ASP A 308 12.86 4.93 -4.54
CA ASP A 308 13.52 6.08 -3.92
C ASP A 308 12.59 6.79 -2.92
N PHE A 309 11.30 6.92 -3.25
CA PHE A 309 10.27 7.41 -2.34
C PHE A 309 10.16 6.55 -1.08
N VAL A 310 10.05 5.23 -1.22
CA VAL A 310 9.96 4.28 -0.10
C VAL A 310 11.17 4.39 0.83
N ARG A 311 12.38 4.49 0.29
CA ARG A 311 13.61 4.65 1.08
C ARG A 311 13.64 5.96 1.86
N LYS A 312 13.26 7.06 1.20
CA LYS A 312 13.18 8.38 1.82
C LYS A 312 12.17 8.39 2.97
N GLU A 313 10.99 7.85 2.73
CA GLU A 313 9.92 7.79 3.75
C GLU A 313 10.31 6.88 4.92
N SER A 314 10.96 5.73 4.65
CA SER A 314 11.50 4.87 5.70
C SER A 314 12.50 5.60 6.61
N ALA A 315 13.41 6.39 6.02
CA ALA A 315 14.36 7.20 6.81
C ALA A 315 13.66 8.29 7.63
N GLN A 316 12.61 8.91 7.09
CA GLN A 316 11.81 9.91 7.81
C GLN A 316 11.08 9.27 9.00
N TRP A 317 10.44 8.12 8.80
CA TRP A 317 9.77 7.39 9.89
C TRP A 317 10.71 6.91 10.97
N ALA A 318 11.89 6.42 10.61
CA ALA A 318 12.93 6.05 11.57
C ALA A 318 13.26 7.22 12.51
N LYS A 319 13.43 8.43 11.94
CA LYS A 319 13.69 9.65 12.71
C LYS A 319 12.50 10.03 13.61
N VAL A 320 11.27 9.98 13.10
CA VAL A 320 10.06 10.29 13.88
C VAL A 320 9.91 9.33 15.06
N ILE A 321 10.01 8.02 14.82
CA ILE A 321 9.89 6.98 15.84
C ILE A 321 10.94 7.17 16.93
N GLN A 322 12.20 7.42 16.54
CA GLN A 322 13.29 7.66 17.49
C GLN A 322 13.07 8.93 18.31
N THR A 323 12.70 10.04 17.66
CA THR A 323 12.51 11.35 18.35
C THR A 323 11.31 11.33 19.28
N ALA A 324 10.22 10.65 18.88
CA ALA A 324 9.00 10.53 19.66
C ALA A 324 9.06 9.44 20.73
N GLY A 325 10.12 8.62 20.74
CA GLY A 325 10.26 7.50 21.68
C GLY A 325 9.16 6.45 21.51
N ILE A 326 8.54 6.33 20.32
CA ILE A 326 7.47 5.38 20.06
C ILE A 326 8.06 3.97 20.10
N LYS A 327 7.46 3.09 20.90
CA LYS A 327 7.89 1.69 21.04
C LYS A 327 6.74 0.76 20.69
N ALA A 328 7.06 -0.38 20.10
CA ALA A 328 6.15 -1.52 20.08
C ALA A 328 6.08 -2.07 21.51
N ASN A 329 4.92 -1.96 22.14
CA ASN A 329 4.66 -2.57 23.46
C ASN A 329 4.30 -4.03 23.28
#